data_448f00ab2aaf9860e7364ca196bff235
#
_entry.id   448f00ab2aaf9860e7364ca196bff235
#
_cell.length_a   1.000
_cell.length_b   1.000
_cell.length_c   1.000
_cell.angle_alpha   90.00
_cell.angle_beta   90.00
_cell.angle_gamma   90.00
#
_symmetry.space_group_name_H-M   'P 1'
#
loop_
_entity.id
_entity.type
_entity.pdbx_description
1 polymer ?
#
loop_
_entity_poly.entity_id
_entity_poly.type
_entity_poly.pdbx_seq_one_letter_code
_entity_poly.pdbx_strand_id
1 'polypeptide(L)'
;MTDRKTVAVILAAGLGTRMKSDRPKVMHPLAGQPMIAHLLGTLEPLGLDKTVVVIGDGMEDVADIVKPHATVVQSERLGTAHAVLAARDFIESFEGELLILYGDTPLVSAATLEAMLTGLRAPEKPAAITLGFKPDDPGMYGRLII
;
A
#
# COMPACT_ATOMS: atom_id res chain seq x y z
N MET A 1 -26.39 -5.88 3.45
CA MET A 1 -24.94 -5.76 3.18
C MET A 1 -24.33 -5.06 4.38
N THR A 2 -23.52 -5.74 5.16
CA THR A 2 -22.78 -5.08 6.26
C THR A 2 -21.81 -4.12 5.60
N ASP A 3 -22.01 -2.83 5.86
CA ASP A 3 -21.12 -1.74 5.44
C ASP A 3 -19.81 -1.90 6.23
N ARG A 4 -18.93 -2.78 5.72
CA ARG A 4 -17.65 -3.02 6.38
C ARG A 4 -16.70 -1.91 5.99
N LYS A 5 -16.26 -1.19 6.99
CA LYS A 5 -15.26 -0.15 6.84
C LYS A 5 -13.94 -0.72 6.37
N THR A 6 -13.25 -0.02 5.48
CA THR A 6 -11.95 -0.43 4.95
C THR A 6 -10.97 0.74 5.01
N VAL A 7 -9.79 0.50 5.57
CA VAL A 7 -8.68 1.46 5.59
C VAL A 7 -7.52 0.94 4.74
N ALA A 8 -6.90 1.81 3.95
CA ALA A 8 -5.67 1.50 3.26
C ALA A 8 -4.45 2.09 3.98
N VAL A 9 -3.39 1.30 4.11
CA VAL A 9 -2.04 1.71 4.51
C VAL A 9 -1.12 1.51 3.32
N ILE A 10 -0.59 2.61 2.77
CA ILE A 10 0.30 2.60 1.60
C ILE A 10 1.73 2.78 2.08
N LEU A 11 2.59 1.81 1.79
CA LEU A 11 4.00 1.84 2.18
C LEU A 11 4.81 2.56 1.11
N ALA A 12 5.32 3.75 1.43
CA ALA A 12 6.03 4.63 0.52
C ALA A 12 7.38 5.14 1.07
N ALA A 13 7.84 4.63 2.23
CA ALA A 13 9.07 5.09 2.89
C ALA A 13 10.38 4.59 2.24
N GLY A 14 10.30 3.76 1.19
CA GLY A 14 11.45 3.19 0.52
C GLY A 14 12.22 4.21 -0.33
N LEU A 15 13.55 4.31 -0.14
CA LEU A 15 14.42 5.21 -0.91
C LEU A 15 14.64 4.78 -2.37
N GLY A 16 14.43 3.51 -2.69
CA GLY A 16 14.68 3.01 -4.04
C GLY A 16 16.16 3.08 -4.45
N THR A 17 17.09 2.79 -3.54
CA THR A 17 18.55 2.92 -3.74
C THR A 17 19.08 2.25 -4.99
N ARG A 18 18.43 1.17 -5.45
CA ARG A 18 18.75 0.48 -6.71
C ARG A 18 18.50 1.32 -7.96
N MET A 19 17.65 2.33 -7.87
CA MET A 19 17.34 3.24 -9.00
C MET A 19 18.40 4.31 -9.20
N LYS A 20 19.40 4.43 -8.30
CA LYS A 20 20.49 5.43 -8.36
C LYS A 20 19.96 6.84 -8.63
N SER A 21 18.93 7.26 -7.90
CA SER A 21 18.24 8.53 -8.03
C SER A 21 17.99 9.11 -6.64
N ASP A 22 18.08 10.43 -6.50
CA ASP A 22 17.74 11.16 -5.28
C ASP A 22 16.22 11.27 -5.08
N ARG A 23 15.45 10.95 -6.12
CA ARG A 23 13.98 10.97 -6.05
C ARG A 23 13.48 9.72 -5.36
N PRO A 24 12.53 9.83 -4.39
CA PRO A 24 11.88 8.68 -3.78
C PRO A 24 11.28 7.75 -4.85
N LYS A 25 11.37 6.43 -4.64
CA LYS A 25 10.96 5.43 -5.64
C LYS A 25 9.53 5.68 -6.14
N VAL A 26 8.61 5.94 -5.23
CA VAL A 26 7.19 6.15 -5.52
C VAL A 26 6.90 7.42 -6.32
N MET A 27 7.87 8.35 -6.38
CA MET A 27 7.79 9.62 -7.12
C MET A 27 8.31 9.51 -8.56
N HIS A 28 8.89 8.38 -8.97
CA HIS A 28 9.28 8.19 -10.36
C HIS A 28 8.06 8.16 -11.26
N PRO A 29 8.12 8.88 -12.40
CA PRO A 29 6.98 8.98 -13.30
C PRO A 29 6.78 7.68 -14.10
N LEU A 30 5.52 7.30 -14.20
CA LEU A 30 5.00 6.30 -15.11
C LEU A 30 3.92 6.98 -15.94
N ALA A 31 4.06 6.99 -17.27
CA ALA A 31 3.14 7.71 -18.17
C ALA A 31 2.85 9.17 -17.75
N GLY A 32 3.88 9.88 -17.26
CA GLY A 32 3.79 11.29 -16.89
C GLY A 32 3.29 11.59 -15.47
N GLN A 33 2.92 10.59 -14.69
CA GLN A 33 2.48 10.74 -13.30
C GLN A 33 3.32 9.89 -12.34
N PRO A 34 3.56 10.33 -11.08
CA PRO A 34 4.23 9.52 -10.08
C PRO A 34 3.55 8.16 -9.87
N MET A 35 4.33 7.11 -9.61
CA MET A 35 3.78 5.77 -9.36
C MET A 35 2.71 5.77 -8.26
N ILE A 36 2.94 6.52 -7.18
CA ILE A 36 1.98 6.60 -6.08
C ILE A 36 0.64 7.24 -6.48
N ALA A 37 0.65 8.19 -7.41
CA ALA A 37 -0.58 8.82 -7.90
C ALA A 37 -1.45 7.83 -8.70
N HIS A 38 -0.83 6.93 -9.49
CA HIS A 38 -1.55 5.85 -10.15
C HIS A 38 -2.22 4.91 -9.15
N LEU A 39 -1.50 4.52 -8.10
CA LEU A 39 -2.06 3.66 -7.07
C LEU A 39 -3.23 4.35 -6.35
N LEU A 40 -3.09 5.62 -5.96
CA LEU A 40 -4.17 6.38 -5.32
C LEU A 40 -5.41 6.46 -6.21
N GLY A 41 -5.25 6.75 -7.50
CA GLY A 41 -6.35 6.74 -8.47
C GLY A 41 -7.04 5.36 -8.59
N THR A 42 -6.29 4.27 -8.41
CA THR A 42 -6.86 2.91 -8.37
C THR A 42 -7.73 2.68 -7.13
N LEU A 43 -7.44 3.38 -6.02
CA LEU A 43 -8.20 3.24 -4.77
C LEU A 43 -9.50 4.05 -4.75
N GLU A 44 -9.59 5.13 -5.52
CA GLU A 44 -10.78 6.01 -5.54
C GLU A 44 -12.11 5.26 -5.69
N PRO A 45 -12.28 4.35 -6.70
CA PRO A 45 -13.54 3.66 -6.90
C PRO A 45 -13.89 2.66 -5.79
N LEU A 46 -12.94 2.28 -4.94
CA LEU A 46 -13.16 1.33 -3.85
C LEU A 46 -13.93 1.95 -2.66
N GLY A 47 -14.04 3.28 -2.61
CA GLY A 47 -14.78 3.99 -1.56
C GLY A 47 -14.24 3.71 -0.15
N LEU A 48 -12.91 3.71 0.03
CA LEU A 48 -12.27 3.44 1.30
C LEU A 48 -12.61 4.52 2.35
N ASP A 49 -12.78 4.13 3.60
CA ASP A 49 -13.07 5.06 4.70
C ASP A 49 -11.89 5.98 5.01
N LYS A 50 -10.67 5.45 4.93
CA LYS A 50 -9.44 6.20 5.15
C LYS A 50 -8.30 5.60 4.31
N THR A 51 -7.38 6.47 3.94
CA THR A 51 -6.08 6.09 3.38
C THR A 51 -4.99 6.83 4.14
N VAL A 52 -3.98 6.11 4.59
CA VAL A 52 -2.77 6.66 5.21
C VAL A 52 -1.55 6.22 4.43
N VAL A 53 -0.64 7.15 4.18
CA VAL A 53 0.59 6.89 3.44
C VAL A 53 1.77 6.95 4.41
N VAL A 54 2.52 5.86 4.49
CA VAL A 54 3.74 5.77 5.29
C VAL A 54 4.91 6.26 4.45
N ILE A 55 5.49 7.38 4.85
CA ILE A 55 6.62 8.02 4.17
C ILE A 55 7.89 7.93 5.04
N GLY A 56 9.05 8.18 4.47
CA GLY A 56 10.30 8.33 5.23
C GLY A 56 10.56 9.77 5.63
N ASP A 57 11.55 9.96 6.50
CA ASP A 57 12.04 11.32 6.82
C ASP A 57 12.52 12.03 5.56
N GLY A 58 12.22 13.33 5.43
CA GLY A 58 12.62 14.18 4.31
C GLY A 58 11.84 13.90 3.02
N MET A 59 10.67 13.27 3.09
CA MET A 59 9.81 12.98 1.93
C MET A 59 8.60 13.92 1.85
N GLU A 60 8.80 15.21 2.06
CA GLU A 60 7.75 16.23 2.00
C GLU A 60 7.09 16.29 0.63
N ASP A 61 7.86 16.05 -0.45
CA ASP A 61 7.34 15.98 -1.82
C ASP A 61 6.30 14.86 -1.98
N VAL A 62 6.52 13.73 -1.31
CA VAL A 62 5.54 12.62 -1.30
C VAL A 62 4.32 13.03 -0.50
N ALA A 63 4.51 13.67 0.67
CA ALA A 63 3.41 14.14 1.50
C ALA A 63 2.52 15.15 0.75
N ASP A 64 3.11 16.01 -0.07
CA ASP A 64 2.37 16.99 -0.86
C ASP A 64 1.53 16.34 -1.97
N ILE A 65 2.09 15.36 -2.67
CA ILE A 65 1.40 14.74 -3.81
C ILE A 65 0.27 13.79 -3.38
N VAL A 66 0.34 13.25 -2.17
CA VAL A 66 -0.69 12.32 -1.67
C VAL A 66 -1.86 13.03 -0.99
N LYS A 67 -1.84 14.35 -0.89
CA LYS A 67 -2.99 15.11 -0.34
C LYS A 67 -4.27 14.78 -1.12
N PRO A 68 -5.42 14.68 -0.45
CA PRO A 68 -5.70 15.00 0.97
C PRO A 68 -5.47 13.84 1.96
N HIS A 69 -4.84 12.74 1.55
CA HIS A 69 -4.61 11.59 2.42
C HIS A 69 -3.63 11.92 3.55
N ALA A 70 -3.84 11.29 4.72
CA ALA A 70 -2.95 11.43 5.86
C ALA A 70 -1.59 10.79 5.58
N THR A 71 -0.53 11.34 6.19
CA THR A 71 0.80 10.75 6.15
C THR A 71 1.31 10.45 7.55
N VAL A 72 2.11 9.39 7.68
CA VAL A 72 2.88 9.08 8.89
C VAL A 72 4.33 8.82 8.51
N VAL A 73 5.26 9.19 9.38
CA VAL A 73 6.69 9.03 9.12
C VAL A 73 7.20 7.74 9.72
N GLN A 74 7.83 6.92 8.90
CA GLN A 74 8.68 5.82 9.34
C GLN A 74 10.12 6.33 9.47
N SER A 75 10.54 6.69 10.69
CA SER A 75 11.88 7.23 10.96
C SER A 75 12.98 6.18 10.77
N GLU A 76 12.74 4.95 11.18
CA GLU A 76 13.67 3.83 11.03
C GLU A 76 13.16 2.83 10.00
N ARG A 77 13.98 2.49 9.00
CA ARG A 77 13.59 1.57 7.92
C ARG A 77 13.86 0.11 8.28
N LEU A 78 13.17 -0.40 9.30
CA LEU A 78 13.32 -1.77 9.81
C LEU A 78 12.45 -2.81 9.07
N GLY A 79 12.02 -2.48 7.87
CA GLY A 79 11.26 -3.39 7.01
C GLY A 79 9.76 -3.09 6.94
N THR A 80 9.04 -3.95 6.21
CA THR A 80 7.63 -3.77 5.85
C THR A 80 6.71 -3.77 7.07
N ALA A 81 6.89 -4.72 7.99
CA ALA A 81 6.07 -4.79 9.20
C ALA A 81 6.24 -3.53 10.06
N HIS A 82 7.47 -3.01 10.18
CA HIS A 82 7.75 -1.78 10.90
C HIS A 82 7.09 -0.57 10.22
N ALA A 83 7.05 -0.55 8.89
CA ALA A 83 6.33 0.51 8.16
C ALA A 83 4.83 0.49 8.46
N VAL A 84 4.20 -0.69 8.53
CA VAL A 84 2.79 -0.81 8.94
C VAL A 84 2.59 -0.33 10.38
N LEU A 85 3.51 -0.68 11.30
CA LEU A 85 3.46 -0.24 12.69
C LEU A 85 3.58 1.28 12.85
N ALA A 86 4.26 1.98 11.93
CA ALA A 86 4.27 3.44 11.93
C ALA A 86 2.86 4.05 11.78
N ALA A 87 1.95 3.34 11.13
CA ALA A 87 0.55 3.76 10.99
C ALA A 87 -0.36 3.26 12.14
N ARG A 88 0.22 2.75 13.25
CA ARG A 88 -0.53 2.11 14.34
C ARG A 88 -1.66 2.97 14.86
N ASP A 89 -1.42 4.25 15.11
CA ASP A 89 -2.41 5.17 15.68
C ASP A 89 -3.65 5.35 14.77
N PHE A 90 -3.50 5.09 13.46
CA PHE A 90 -4.60 5.13 12.49
C PHE A 90 -5.42 3.84 12.45
N ILE A 91 -4.82 2.71 12.85
CA ILE A 91 -5.41 1.37 12.68
C ILE A 91 -5.77 0.68 13.99
N GLU A 92 -5.16 1.04 15.13
CA GLU A 92 -5.32 0.33 16.40
C GLU A 92 -6.77 0.33 16.94
N SER A 93 -7.47 1.45 16.74
CA SER A 93 -8.88 1.60 17.17
C SER A 93 -9.87 1.36 16.02
N PHE A 94 -9.39 0.94 14.86
CA PHE A 94 -10.22 0.75 13.68
C PHE A 94 -10.82 -0.66 13.66
N GLU A 95 -12.14 -0.73 13.71
CA GLU A 95 -12.88 -1.98 13.54
C GLU A 95 -13.31 -2.13 12.08
N GLY A 96 -12.59 -2.93 11.30
CA GLY A 96 -12.83 -3.10 9.88
C GLY A 96 -11.76 -3.90 9.18
N GLU A 97 -11.63 -3.69 7.89
CA GLU A 97 -10.68 -4.38 7.01
C GLU A 97 -9.47 -3.47 6.74
N LEU A 98 -8.29 -4.05 6.79
CA LEU A 98 -7.04 -3.35 6.53
C LEU A 98 -6.45 -3.82 5.19
N LEU A 99 -6.27 -2.89 4.26
CA LEU A 99 -5.62 -3.10 2.99
C LEU A 99 -4.20 -2.53 3.05
N ILE A 100 -3.18 -3.39 2.98
CA ILE A 100 -1.77 -2.98 3.00
C ILE A 100 -1.24 -3.04 1.56
N LEU A 101 -0.73 -1.91 1.07
CA LEU A 101 -0.29 -1.75 -0.31
C LEU A 101 1.13 -1.18 -0.38
N TYR A 102 1.85 -1.54 -1.42
CA TYR A 102 3.14 -0.94 -1.73
C TYR A 102 2.97 0.22 -2.70
N GLY A 103 3.46 1.40 -2.35
CA GLY A 103 3.36 2.61 -3.17
C GLY A 103 4.08 2.51 -4.53
N ASP A 104 4.93 1.52 -4.70
CA ASP A 104 5.70 1.24 -5.91
C ASP A 104 5.09 0.13 -6.80
N THR A 105 3.82 -0.23 -6.56
CA THR A 105 3.05 -1.19 -7.38
C THR A 105 1.89 -0.50 -8.12
N PRO A 106 2.18 0.43 -9.05
CA PRO A 106 1.18 1.30 -9.67
C PRO A 106 0.19 0.59 -10.59
N LEU A 107 0.48 -0.66 -10.97
CA LEU A 107 -0.33 -1.43 -11.95
C LEU A 107 -1.29 -2.43 -11.31
N VAL A 108 -1.40 -2.45 -9.98
CA VAL A 108 -2.44 -3.23 -9.30
C VAL A 108 -3.80 -2.63 -9.67
N SER A 109 -4.72 -3.45 -10.17
CA SER A 109 -6.04 -2.97 -10.60
C SER A 109 -7.04 -2.92 -9.44
N ALA A 110 -8.02 -2.03 -9.53
CA ALA A 110 -9.15 -1.97 -8.59
C ALA A 110 -9.87 -3.33 -8.49
N ALA A 111 -10.10 -3.98 -9.63
CA ALA A 111 -10.74 -5.31 -9.67
C ALA A 111 -9.96 -6.37 -8.87
N THR A 112 -8.62 -6.32 -8.88
CA THR A 112 -7.80 -7.21 -8.06
C THR A 112 -8.01 -6.95 -6.57
N LEU A 113 -8.02 -5.68 -6.17
CA LEU A 113 -8.23 -5.29 -4.77
C LEU A 113 -9.64 -5.63 -4.29
N GLU A 114 -10.66 -5.42 -5.12
CA GLU A 114 -12.04 -5.84 -4.86
C GLU A 114 -12.15 -7.36 -4.68
N ALA A 115 -11.48 -8.14 -5.52
CA ALA A 115 -11.45 -9.59 -5.39
C ALA A 115 -10.78 -10.04 -4.07
N MET A 116 -9.71 -9.37 -3.62
CA MET A 116 -9.07 -9.63 -2.33
C MET A 116 -10.03 -9.31 -1.17
N LEU A 117 -10.69 -8.14 -1.19
CA LEU A 117 -11.67 -7.76 -0.17
C LEU A 117 -12.86 -8.73 -0.15
N THR A 118 -13.33 -9.16 -1.32
CA THR A 118 -14.40 -10.16 -1.45
C THR A 118 -13.97 -11.50 -0.83
N GLY A 119 -12.75 -11.95 -1.13
CA GLY A 119 -12.19 -13.17 -0.53
C GLY A 119 -12.07 -13.07 0.99
N LEU A 120 -11.65 -11.91 1.52
CA LEU A 120 -11.58 -11.68 2.97
C LEU A 120 -12.96 -11.75 3.65
N ARG A 121 -14.01 -11.42 2.90
CA ARG A 121 -15.42 -11.44 3.37
C ARG A 121 -16.11 -12.79 3.17
N ALA A 122 -15.39 -13.79 2.62
CA ALA A 122 -15.93 -15.11 2.36
C ALA A 122 -16.43 -15.80 3.65
N PRO A 123 -17.35 -16.77 3.54
CA PRO A 123 -17.93 -17.47 4.69
C PRO A 123 -16.88 -18.12 5.60
N GLU A 124 -15.76 -18.55 5.04
CA GLU A 124 -14.62 -19.15 5.73
C GLU A 124 -13.90 -18.18 6.67
N LYS A 125 -14.15 -16.86 6.51
CA LYS A 125 -13.57 -15.77 7.30
C LYS A 125 -12.06 -15.88 7.46
N PRO A 126 -11.28 -15.88 6.38
CA PRO A 126 -9.83 -15.92 6.48
C PRO A 126 -9.32 -14.72 7.26
N ALA A 127 -8.30 -14.91 8.09
CA ALA A 127 -7.70 -13.83 8.87
C ALA A 127 -6.90 -12.84 7.99
N ALA A 128 -6.38 -13.32 6.86
CA ALA A 128 -5.62 -12.53 5.90
C ALA A 128 -5.71 -13.14 4.50
N ILE A 129 -5.59 -12.26 3.50
CA ILE A 129 -5.43 -12.63 2.08
C ILE A 129 -4.16 -11.98 1.57
N THR A 130 -3.32 -12.74 0.92
CA THR A 130 -2.09 -12.25 0.29
C THR A 130 -2.15 -12.39 -1.22
N LEU A 131 -1.91 -11.30 -1.94
CA LEU A 131 -1.76 -11.31 -3.38
C LEU A 131 -0.37 -11.85 -3.74
N GLY A 132 -0.33 -12.94 -4.48
CA GLY A 132 0.88 -13.54 -5.03
C GLY A 132 0.84 -13.58 -6.55
N PHE A 133 1.99 -13.86 -7.16
CA PHE A 133 2.11 -14.10 -8.59
C PHE A 133 3.05 -15.27 -8.87
N LYS A 134 2.93 -15.90 -10.02
CA LYS A 134 3.76 -17.03 -10.45
C LYS A 134 4.58 -16.60 -11.66
N PRO A 135 5.81 -16.12 -11.47
CA PRO A 135 6.70 -15.84 -12.60
C PRO A 135 7.34 -17.13 -13.13
N ASP A 136 7.73 -17.14 -14.40
CA ASP A 136 8.46 -18.26 -15.02
C ASP A 136 9.79 -18.50 -14.29
N ASP A 137 10.54 -17.45 -13.99
CA ASP A 137 11.71 -17.48 -13.11
C ASP A 137 11.45 -16.61 -11.87
N PRO A 138 11.28 -17.23 -10.68
CA PRO A 138 11.03 -16.50 -9.45
C PRO A 138 12.26 -15.77 -8.90
N GLY A 139 13.49 -16.06 -9.39
CA GLY A 139 14.72 -15.37 -8.98
C GLY A 139 14.83 -15.17 -7.46
N MET A 140 15.00 -13.91 -7.02
CA MET A 140 15.13 -13.50 -5.62
C MET A 140 13.82 -13.15 -4.91
N TYR A 141 12.66 -13.34 -5.56
CA TYR A 141 11.38 -13.08 -4.93
C TYR A 141 11.11 -14.00 -3.73
N GLY A 142 10.39 -13.50 -2.76
CA GLY A 142 9.87 -14.30 -1.64
C GLY A 142 8.96 -15.43 -2.14
N ARG A 143 8.76 -16.43 -1.30
CA ARG A 143 7.93 -17.60 -1.61
C ARG A 143 6.72 -17.63 -0.68
N LEU A 144 5.55 -17.89 -1.26
CA LEU A 144 4.38 -18.34 -0.51
C LEU A 144 4.42 -19.87 -0.50
N ILE A 145 4.40 -20.44 0.68
CA ILE A 145 4.27 -21.89 0.88
C ILE A 145 2.79 -22.15 1.14
N ILE A 146 2.17 -22.93 0.28
CA ILE A 146 0.73 -23.27 0.31
C ILE A 146 0.57 -24.73 0.70
#